data_c3242b2d5d8170ee0043d67e2fc888d0
#
_entry.id   c3242b2d5d8170ee0043d67e2fc888d0
#
_cell.length_a   1.000
_cell.length_b   1.000
_cell.length_c   1.000
_cell.angle_alpha   90.00
_cell.angle_beta   90.00
_cell.angle_gamma   90.00
#
_symmetry.space_group_name_H-M   'P 1'
#
loop_
_entity.id
_entity.type
_entity.pdbx_description
1 polymer ?
#
loop_
_entity_poly.entity_id
_entity_poly.type
_entity_poly.pdbx_seq_one_letter_code
_entity_poly.pdbx_strand_id
1 'polypeptide(L)'
;MPKSFLLLAFIAMTLFFSGMTVTPVDDFRKVENKAFKVGEKLTFDVKYGFVTAGIATFNIPKMKRISGRDVYHVTFEVNTVPSFDWIFKVRDRYETYLDAQGLFPWRFEQHIREGSYSRDFSAFFDQRKGKAKTSEGDYDIPKYVNDIVSAFFYARTFDYSKLKVDDRVNLKNFYKNKVYDLDVKYHGKETVEVPAGKFDCLVVEPLVQEGGLFKNEGSILVWMTDDALKLPVKVKTKVIIGAIDGELTAYEGLAGKITSKR
;
A
#
# COMPACT_ATOMS: atom_id res chain seq x y z
N MET A 1 39.95 -44.26 -70.54
CA MET A 1 40.02 -43.06 -69.77
C MET A 1 38.66 -42.81 -69.17
N PRO A 2 38.47 -42.97 -67.88
CA PRO A 2 37.33 -42.34 -67.23
C PRO A 2 37.82 -41.39 -66.11
N LYS A 3 37.15 -40.23 -66.06
CA LYS A 3 37.39 -39.17 -65.07
C LYS A 3 36.60 -39.47 -63.85
N SER A 4 37.26 -39.56 -62.69
CA SER A 4 36.63 -39.71 -61.37
C SER A 4 36.05 -38.37 -60.91
N PHE A 5 34.78 -38.33 -60.62
CA PHE A 5 34.12 -37.20 -59.96
C PHE A 5 34.12 -37.49 -58.47
N LEU A 6 34.90 -36.68 -57.69
CA LEU A 6 34.85 -36.67 -56.24
C LEU A 6 33.68 -35.76 -55.81
N LEU A 7 32.65 -36.35 -55.25
CA LEU A 7 31.53 -35.58 -54.65
C LEU A 7 31.86 -35.28 -53.18
N LEU A 8 32.24 -34.03 -52.91
CA LEU A 8 32.39 -33.54 -51.51
C LEU A 8 31.01 -33.20 -50.96
N ALA A 9 30.50 -34.06 -50.07
CA ALA A 9 29.32 -33.75 -49.30
C ALA A 9 29.68 -32.82 -48.13
N PHE A 10 29.30 -31.55 -48.25
CA PHE A 10 29.37 -30.57 -47.15
C PHE A 10 28.20 -30.83 -46.21
N ILE A 11 28.42 -31.49 -45.05
CA ILE A 11 27.43 -31.62 -43.98
C ILE A 11 27.48 -30.27 -43.23
N ALA A 12 26.50 -29.42 -43.52
CA ALA A 12 26.25 -28.21 -42.75
C ALA A 12 25.63 -28.63 -41.42
N MET A 13 26.44 -28.77 -40.38
CA MET A 13 26.00 -28.97 -38.99
C MET A 13 25.49 -27.64 -38.45
N THR A 14 24.19 -27.40 -38.61
CA THR A 14 23.52 -26.27 -37.96
C THR A 14 23.45 -26.56 -36.47
N LEU A 15 24.35 -25.94 -35.69
CA LEU A 15 24.28 -25.85 -34.25
C LEU A 15 23.03 -25.00 -33.87
N PHE A 16 21.95 -25.68 -33.53
CA PHE A 16 20.82 -25.03 -32.79
C PHE A 16 21.35 -24.64 -31.42
N PHE A 17 21.82 -23.41 -31.30
CA PHE A 17 21.93 -22.75 -30.00
C PHE A 17 20.50 -22.53 -29.49
N SER A 18 19.95 -23.50 -28.77
CA SER A 18 18.80 -23.28 -27.91
C SER A 18 19.27 -22.31 -26.83
N GLY A 19 19.05 -21.03 -27.06
CA GLY A 19 19.25 -20.01 -26.06
C GLY A 19 18.38 -20.36 -24.86
N MET A 20 18.95 -21.00 -23.84
CA MET A 20 18.34 -21.07 -22.53
C MET A 20 18.16 -19.63 -22.06
N THR A 21 16.94 -19.12 -22.23
CA THR A 21 16.55 -17.90 -21.53
C THR A 21 16.54 -18.24 -20.05
N VAL A 22 17.64 -17.97 -19.37
CA VAL A 22 17.68 -17.98 -17.91
C VAL A 22 16.70 -16.90 -17.47
N THR A 23 15.49 -17.32 -17.13
CA THR A 23 14.56 -16.44 -16.42
C THR A 23 15.26 -16.04 -15.14
N PRO A 24 15.47 -14.74 -14.88
CA PRO A 24 16.08 -14.31 -13.62
C PRO A 24 15.34 -14.94 -12.48
N VAL A 25 16.03 -15.69 -11.62
CA VAL A 25 15.44 -16.22 -10.40
C VAL A 25 14.89 -15.02 -9.63
N ASP A 26 13.61 -15.03 -9.42
CA ASP A 26 12.90 -14.00 -8.67
C ASP A 26 13.26 -14.13 -7.19
N ASP A 27 14.24 -13.35 -6.73
CA ASP A 27 14.76 -13.35 -5.36
C ASP A 27 13.99 -12.41 -4.42
N PHE A 28 12.84 -11.90 -4.85
CA PHE A 28 12.02 -11.09 -3.99
C PHE A 28 11.34 -11.89 -2.88
N ARG A 29 11.17 -11.23 -1.73
CA ARG A 29 10.42 -11.82 -0.62
C ARG A 29 9.03 -12.25 -1.06
N LYS A 30 8.51 -13.30 -0.41
CA LYS A 30 7.11 -13.72 -0.53
C LYS A 30 6.43 -13.51 0.81
N VAL A 31 5.26 -12.92 0.79
CA VAL A 31 4.44 -12.62 1.96
C VAL A 31 3.10 -13.32 1.78
N GLU A 32 2.68 -14.11 2.75
CA GLU A 32 1.34 -14.69 2.75
C GLU A 32 0.31 -13.58 2.99
N ASN A 33 -0.62 -13.41 2.07
CA ASN A 33 -1.68 -12.42 2.17
C ASN A 33 -3.04 -13.10 2.33
N LYS A 34 -3.62 -12.99 3.52
CA LYS A 34 -4.99 -13.39 3.84
C LYS A 34 -5.89 -12.17 4.12
N ALA A 35 -5.32 -10.97 4.12
CA ALA A 35 -5.97 -9.75 4.60
C ALA A 35 -6.88 -9.10 3.56
N PHE A 36 -6.51 -9.13 2.28
CA PHE A 36 -7.23 -8.43 1.21
C PHE A 36 -7.10 -9.13 -0.14
N LYS A 37 -8.00 -8.78 -1.06
CA LYS A 37 -7.98 -9.26 -2.46
C LYS A 37 -8.54 -8.20 -3.42
N VAL A 38 -8.45 -8.46 -4.71
CA VAL A 38 -9.17 -7.68 -5.74
C VAL A 38 -10.67 -7.70 -5.45
N GLY A 39 -11.31 -6.56 -5.62
CA GLY A 39 -12.72 -6.31 -5.33
C GLY A 39 -12.96 -5.74 -3.92
N GLU A 40 -11.94 -5.70 -3.04
CA GLU A 40 -12.10 -5.04 -1.74
C GLU A 40 -12.34 -3.56 -1.93
N LYS A 41 -13.41 -3.06 -1.32
CA LYS A 41 -13.71 -1.63 -1.21
C LYS A 41 -14.20 -1.32 0.19
N LEU A 42 -13.59 -0.30 0.81
CA LEU A 42 -13.87 0.12 2.17
C LEU A 42 -14.23 1.60 2.13
N THR A 43 -15.36 1.96 2.74
CA THR A 43 -15.85 3.36 2.78
C THR A 43 -15.88 3.84 4.22
N PHE A 44 -15.42 5.05 4.44
CA PHE A 44 -15.33 5.68 5.77
C PHE A 44 -15.97 7.06 5.74
N ASP A 45 -16.69 7.39 6.77
CA ASP A 45 -17.00 8.77 7.11
C ASP A 45 -15.75 9.44 7.70
N VAL A 46 -15.39 10.58 7.16
CA VAL A 46 -14.34 11.46 7.72
C VAL A 46 -15.03 12.54 8.54
N LYS A 47 -14.85 12.46 9.86
CA LYS A 47 -15.53 13.32 10.84
C LYS A 47 -14.58 14.33 11.48
N TYR A 48 -15.08 15.51 11.68
CA TYR A 48 -14.49 16.50 12.59
C TYR A 48 -15.48 16.77 13.72
N GLY A 49 -15.14 16.31 14.93
CA GLY A 49 -16.09 16.24 16.04
C GLY A 49 -17.26 15.31 15.70
N PHE A 50 -18.48 15.87 15.68
CA PHE A 50 -19.72 15.11 15.40
C PHE A 50 -20.20 15.23 13.94
N VAL A 51 -19.48 15.98 13.11
CA VAL A 51 -19.93 16.31 11.77
C VAL A 51 -19.14 15.52 10.73
N THR A 52 -19.83 14.83 9.81
CA THR A 52 -19.21 14.21 8.66
C THR A 52 -18.81 15.30 7.67
N ALA A 53 -17.50 15.51 7.54
CA ALA A 53 -16.90 16.50 6.66
C ALA A 53 -16.54 15.94 5.27
N GLY A 54 -16.34 14.61 5.20
CA GLY A 54 -15.91 13.96 3.97
C GLY A 54 -16.14 12.46 3.97
N ILE A 55 -15.81 11.85 2.84
CA ILE A 55 -15.80 10.40 2.63
C ILE A 55 -14.40 9.98 2.19
N ALA A 56 -13.87 8.95 2.81
CA ALA A 56 -12.65 8.29 2.37
C ALA A 56 -12.95 6.88 1.84
N THR A 57 -12.26 6.47 0.78
CA THR A 57 -12.47 5.15 0.18
C THR A 57 -11.15 4.50 -0.17
N PHE A 58 -10.90 3.30 0.38
CA PHE A 58 -9.90 2.37 -0.16
C PHE A 58 -10.56 1.44 -1.16
N ASN A 59 -9.88 1.15 -2.29
CA ASN A 59 -10.41 0.24 -3.30
C ASN A 59 -9.27 -0.51 -3.99
N ILE A 60 -9.47 -1.81 -4.27
CA ILE A 60 -8.59 -2.66 -5.07
C ILE A 60 -9.36 -3.13 -6.31
N PRO A 61 -9.55 -2.26 -7.33
CA PRO A 61 -10.45 -2.56 -8.44
C PRO A 61 -9.95 -3.69 -9.34
N LYS A 62 -8.63 -3.88 -9.45
CA LYS A 62 -8.05 -4.86 -10.38
C LYS A 62 -6.59 -5.18 -10.11
N MET A 63 -6.12 -6.28 -10.73
CA MET A 63 -4.70 -6.53 -10.93
C MET A 63 -4.19 -5.76 -12.14
N LYS A 64 -2.91 -5.39 -12.10
CA LYS A 64 -2.14 -4.89 -13.25
C LYS A 64 -0.81 -5.65 -13.33
N ARG A 65 -0.01 -5.39 -14.37
CA ARG A 65 1.33 -5.96 -14.52
C ARG A 65 2.35 -4.86 -14.67
N ILE A 66 3.38 -4.86 -13.81
CA ILE A 66 4.49 -3.89 -13.82
C ILE A 66 5.79 -4.66 -13.65
N SER A 67 6.79 -4.33 -14.46
CA SER A 67 8.11 -4.97 -14.43
C SER A 67 8.09 -6.50 -14.51
N GLY A 68 7.09 -7.06 -15.23
CA GLY A 68 6.89 -8.50 -15.38
C GLY A 68 6.21 -9.18 -14.20
N ARG A 69 5.73 -8.44 -13.19
CA ARG A 69 5.08 -8.96 -11.99
C ARG A 69 3.62 -8.51 -11.89
N ASP A 70 2.80 -9.35 -11.31
CA ASP A 70 1.42 -9.00 -11.02
C ASP A 70 1.38 -8.09 -9.78
N VAL A 71 0.57 -7.04 -9.86
CA VAL A 71 0.42 -6.03 -8.81
C VAL A 71 -1.05 -5.74 -8.54
N TYR A 72 -1.39 -5.57 -7.26
CA TYR A 72 -2.66 -4.96 -6.89
C TYR A 72 -2.62 -3.47 -7.25
N HIS A 73 -3.60 -3.00 -7.99
CA HIS A 73 -3.84 -1.57 -8.15
C HIS A 73 -4.73 -1.13 -6.97
N VAL A 74 -4.15 -0.42 -6.02
CA VAL A 74 -4.84 0.07 -4.84
C VAL A 74 -5.04 1.57 -4.99
N THR A 75 -6.26 2.06 -4.74
CA THR A 75 -6.57 3.48 -4.69
C THR A 75 -7.07 3.87 -3.30
N PHE A 76 -6.70 5.06 -2.87
CA PHE A 76 -7.22 5.72 -1.69
C PHE A 76 -7.68 7.13 -2.07
N GLU A 77 -8.93 7.44 -1.83
CA GLU A 77 -9.53 8.73 -2.17
C GLU A 77 -10.14 9.38 -0.93
N VAL A 78 -9.98 10.69 -0.81
CA VAL A 78 -10.63 11.49 0.23
C VAL A 78 -11.32 12.67 -0.43
N ASN A 79 -12.63 12.78 -0.21
CA ASN A 79 -13.45 13.83 -0.78
C ASN A 79 -14.31 14.48 0.30
N THR A 80 -14.29 15.79 0.43
CA THR A 80 -15.27 16.51 1.26
C THR A 80 -16.67 16.34 0.70
N VAL A 81 -17.67 16.29 1.60
CA VAL A 81 -19.09 16.28 1.19
C VAL A 81 -19.49 17.67 0.65
N PRO A 82 -20.49 17.75 -0.26
CA PRO A 82 -20.88 19.04 -0.87
C PRO A 82 -21.17 20.16 0.11
N SER A 83 -21.75 19.82 1.29
CA SER A 83 -22.03 20.78 2.36
C SER A 83 -20.77 21.36 3.03
N PHE A 84 -19.59 20.77 2.83
CA PHE A 84 -18.31 21.26 3.35
C PHE A 84 -17.43 21.91 2.27
N ASP A 85 -17.71 21.67 0.99
CA ASP A 85 -16.89 22.18 -0.13
C ASP A 85 -16.72 23.71 -0.12
N TRP A 86 -17.69 24.45 0.40
CA TRP A 86 -17.65 25.90 0.48
C TRP A 86 -16.73 26.40 1.64
N ILE A 87 -16.46 25.55 2.64
CA ILE A 87 -15.52 25.86 3.73
C ILE A 87 -14.10 25.52 3.30
N PHE A 88 -13.90 24.24 2.90
CA PHE A 88 -12.60 23.73 2.47
C PHE A 88 -12.79 22.48 1.59
N LYS A 89 -12.59 22.64 0.31
CA LYS A 89 -12.76 21.57 -0.67
C LYS A 89 -11.54 20.68 -0.73
N VAL A 90 -11.73 19.36 -0.50
CA VAL A 90 -10.69 18.32 -0.65
C VAL A 90 -11.12 17.33 -1.72
N ARG A 91 -10.18 16.99 -2.62
CA ARG A 91 -10.30 15.96 -3.65
C ARG A 91 -8.93 15.30 -3.82
N ASP A 92 -8.60 14.44 -2.88
CA ASP A 92 -7.30 13.78 -2.86
C ASP A 92 -7.42 12.36 -3.36
N ARG A 93 -6.42 11.95 -4.13
CA ARG A 93 -6.30 10.59 -4.64
C ARG A 93 -4.87 10.11 -4.56
N TYR A 94 -4.71 8.94 -3.99
CA TYR A 94 -3.46 8.19 -3.90
C TYR A 94 -3.63 6.85 -4.60
N GLU A 95 -2.61 6.44 -5.36
CA GLU A 95 -2.59 5.13 -6.02
C GLU A 95 -1.27 4.44 -5.74
N THR A 96 -1.32 3.16 -5.35
CA THR A 96 -0.14 2.31 -5.30
C THR A 96 -0.32 1.06 -6.12
N TYR A 97 0.77 0.61 -6.71
CA TYR A 97 0.85 -0.63 -7.49
C TYR A 97 1.69 -1.61 -6.67
N LEU A 98 1.00 -2.36 -5.81
CA LEU A 98 1.55 -3.21 -4.78
C LEU A 98 1.84 -4.61 -5.35
N ASP A 99 3.09 -5.08 -5.27
CA ASP A 99 3.47 -6.42 -5.69
C ASP A 99 2.59 -7.50 -5.05
N ALA A 100 2.02 -8.38 -5.85
CA ALA A 100 1.04 -9.35 -5.35
C ALA A 100 1.65 -10.45 -4.46
N GLN A 101 2.94 -10.71 -4.59
CA GLN A 101 3.62 -11.74 -3.82
C GLN A 101 4.49 -11.15 -2.70
N GLY A 102 5.17 -10.05 -2.97
CA GLY A 102 6.14 -9.46 -2.05
C GLY A 102 5.60 -8.31 -1.21
N LEU A 103 4.43 -7.78 -1.55
CA LEU A 103 3.76 -6.66 -0.87
C LEU A 103 4.71 -5.47 -0.65
N PHE A 104 5.31 -5.00 -1.73
CA PHE A 104 6.09 -3.79 -1.83
C PHE A 104 5.64 -3.01 -3.08
N PRO A 105 5.76 -1.68 -3.13
CA PRO A 105 5.29 -0.91 -4.27
C PRO A 105 6.27 -0.97 -5.44
N TRP A 106 5.72 -0.96 -6.66
CA TRP A 106 6.43 -0.67 -7.91
C TRP A 106 6.22 0.75 -8.38
N ARG A 107 5.04 1.31 -8.10
CA ARG A 107 4.67 2.67 -8.49
C ARG A 107 3.74 3.27 -7.45
N PHE A 108 3.89 4.56 -7.23
CA PHE A 108 3.02 5.37 -6.39
C PHE A 108 2.66 6.66 -7.11
N GLU A 109 1.40 7.08 -7.00
CA GLU A 109 0.90 8.34 -7.53
C GLU A 109 0.10 9.06 -6.45
N GLN A 110 0.22 10.38 -6.43
CA GLN A 110 -0.47 11.25 -5.49
C GLN A 110 -1.00 12.46 -6.23
N HIS A 111 -2.30 12.69 -6.10
CA HIS A 111 -3.00 13.84 -6.63
C HIS A 111 -3.71 14.54 -5.48
N ILE A 112 -3.18 15.64 -5.01
CA ILE A 112 -3.73 16.43 -3.90
C ILE A 112 -4.43 17.65 -4.47
N ARG A 113 -5.64 17.92 -3.98
CA ARG A 113 -6.44 19.09 -4.29
C ARG A 113 -7.14 19.56 -3.02
N GLU A 114 -6.51 20.48 -2.30
CA GLU A 114 -6.96 20.96 -0.99
C GLU A 114 -7.11 22.50 -1.03
N GLY A 115 -8.34 23.00 -1.14
CA GLY A 115 -8.61 24.41 -1.33
C GLY A 115 -7.89 24.98 -2.55
N SER A 116 -6.94 25.88 -2.33
CA SER A 116 -6.06 26.45 -3.38
C SER A 116 -4.77 25.65 -3.61
N TYR A 117 -4.46 24.69 -2.75
CA TYR A 117 -3.25 23.87 -2.88
C TYR A 117 -3.49 22.70 -3.84
N SER A 118 -2.54 22.50 -4.74
CA SER A 118 -2.54 21.32 -5.62
C SER A 118 -1.13 20.75 -5.76
N ARG A 119 -1.05 19.42 -5.79
CA ARG A 119 0.20 18.70 -6.03
C ARG A 119 -0.08 17.42 -6.78
N ASP A 120 0.69 17.18 -7.84
CA ASP A 120 0.80 15.90 -8.50
C ASP A 120 2.21 15.36 -8.30
N PHE A 121 2.31 14.12 -7.84
CA PHE A 121 3.57 13.44 -7.60
C PHE A 121 3.48 12.01 -8.09
N SER A 122 4.55 11.50 -8.67
CA SER A 122 4.67 10.09 -9.02
C SER A 122 6.06 9.56 -8.68
N ALA A 123 6.13 8.29 -8.30
CA ALA A 123 7.37 7.57 -8.06
C ALA A 123 7.28 6.17 -8.66
N PHE A 124 8.31 5.75 -9.37
CA PHE A 124 8.56 4.37 -9.78
C PHE A 124 9.70 3.81 -8.95
N PHE A 125 9.44 2.70 -8.24
CA PHE A 125 10.41 2.06 -7.36
C PHE A 125 11.05 0.85 -8.05
N ASP A 126 12.26 1.02 -8.61
CA ASP A 126 13.04 -0.10 -9.12
C ASP A 126 13.67 -0.85 -7.93
N GLN A 127 12.90 -1.79 -7.39
CA GLN A 127 13.31 -2.61 -6.24
C GLN A 127 14.53 -3.49 -6.54
N ARG A 128 14.82 -3.78 -7.81
CA ARG A 128 16.00 -4.56 -8.22
C ARG A 128 17.27 -3.71 -8.14
N LYS A 129 17.17 -2.46 -8.56
CA LYS A 129 18.31 -1.53 -8.61
C LYS A 129 18.46 -0.68 -7.34
N GLY A 130 17.49 -0.73 -6.41
CA GLY A 130 17.48 0.13 -5.23
C GLY A 130 17.35 1.62 -5.60
N LYS A 131 16.52 1.95 -6.59
CA LYS A 131 16.32 3.31 -7.07
C LYS A 131 14.84 3.67 -7.12
N ALA A 132 14.51 4.89 -6.71
CA ALA A 132 13.22 5.51 -6.97
C ALA A 132 13.40 6.61 -8.01
N LYS A 133 12.67 6.49 -9.13
CA LYS A 133 12.55 7.55 -10.13
C LYS A 133 11.24 8.27 -9.90
N THR A 134 11.32 9.53 -9.51
CA THR A 134 10.14 10.34 -9.19
C THR A 134 9.95 11.48 -10.18
N SER A 135 8.79 12.14 -10.13
CA SER A 135 8.54 13.39 -10.87
C SER A 135 9.45 14.55 -10.42
N GLU A 136 10.16 14.40 -9.31
CA GLU A 136 11.01 15.45 -8.72
C GLU A 136 12.51 15.07 -8.70
N GLY A 137 12.91 13.89 -9.22
CA GLY A 137 14.29 13.43 -9.30
C GLY A 137 14.46 11.93 -9.03
N ASP A 138 15.71 11.48 -9.02
CA ASP A 138 16.09 10.08 -8.80
C ASP A 138 16.76 9.95 -7.43
N TYR A 139 16.40 8.90 -6.69
CA TYR A 139 16.83 8.68 -5.30
C TYR A 139 17.24 7.24 -5.04
N ASP A 140 18.20 7.04 -4.14
CA ASP A 140 18.53 5.72 -3.62
C ASP A 140 17.49 5.25 -2.60
N ILE A 141 17.10 3.99 -2.71
CA ILE A 141 16.13 3.37 -1.81
C ILE A 141 16.59 1.98 -1.36
N PRO A 142 16.31 1.57 -0.13
CA PRO A 142 16.50 0.19 0.30
C PRO A 142 15.46 -0.73 -0.37
N LYS A 143 15.81 -2.04 -0.48
CA LYS A 143 14.83 -3.06 -0.89
C LYS A 143 13.58 -2.99 -0.01
N TYR A 144 12.41 -3.15 -0.63
CA TYR A 144 11.11 -3.20 0.03
C TYR A 144 10.70 -1.91 0.75
N VAL A 145 11.27 -0.76 0.35
CA VAL A 145 10.74 0.53 0.79
C VAL A 145 9.28 0.65 0.38
N ASN A 146 8.47 1.20 1.25
CA ASN A 146 7.05 1.40 1.02
C ASN A 146 6.74 2.87 0.70
N ASP A 147 5.65 3.12 -0.02
CA ASP A 147 4.88 4.36 0.08
C ASP A 147 3.88 4.24 1.23
N ILE A 148 3.14 5.32 1.52
CA ILE A 148 2.19 5.36 2.65
C ILE A 148 1.06 4.33 2.51
N VAL A 149 0.54 4.12 1.30
CA VAL A 149 -0.57 3.20 1.04
C VAL A 149 -0.08 1.75 1.12
N SER A 150 1.06 1.46 0.50
CA SER A 150 1.65 0.11 0.54
C SER A 150 2.10 -0.29 1.95
N ALA A 151 2.64 0.64 2.75
CA ALA A 151 2.97 0.39 4.15
C ALA A 151 1.75 -0.03 4.96
N PHE A 152 0.62 0.65 4.76
CA PHE A 152 -0.64 0.33 5.41
C PHE A 152 -1.15 -1.07 5.02
N PHE A 153 -1.17 -1.41 3.73
CA PHE A 153 -1.59 -2.73 3.26
C PHE A 153 -0.63 -3.85 3.72
N TYR A 154 0.66 -3.58 3.75
CA TYR A 154 1.65 -4.54 4.26
C TYR A 154 1.47 -4.77 5.76
N ALA A 155 1.21 -3.72 6.57
CA ALA A 155 0.94 -3.84 8.00
C ALA A 155 -0.29 -4.72 8.30
N ARG A 156 -1.30 -4.80 7.42
CA ARG A 156 -2.44 -5.70 7.56
C ARG A 156 -2.07 -7.19 7.49
N THR A 157 -0.88 -7.53 7.02
CA THR A 157 -0.42 -8.93 6.93
C THR A 157 0.44 -9.38 8.12
N PHE A 158 0.71 -8.52 9.08
CA PHE A 158 1.55 -8.88 10.24
C PHE A 158 0.82 -9.77 11.23
N ASP A 159 1.59 -10.62 11.89
CA ASP A 159 1.10 -11.43 12.99
C ASP A 159 1.24 -10.67 14.33
N TYR A 160 0.21 -9.91 14.66
CA TYR A 160 0.16 -9.15 15.91
C TYR A 160 -0.09 -10.03 17.15
N SER A 161 -0.44 -11.30 16.99
CA SER A 161 -0.72 -12.20 18.13
C SER A 161 0.53 -12.48 18.98
N LYS A 162 1.72 -12.28 18.41
CA LYS A 162 3.02 -12.47 19.07
C LYS A 162 3.55 -11.22 19.75
N LEU A 163 2.91 -10.07 19.53
CA LEU A 163 3.34 -8.78 20.05
C LEU A 163 2.77 -8.53 21.44
N LYS A 164 3.60 -7.93 22.29
CA LYS A 164 3.16 -7.31 23.55
C LYS A 164 2.84 -5.84 23.32
N VAL A 165 2.05 -5.26 24.22
CA VAL A 165 1.83 -3.80 24.22
C VAL A 165 3.18 -3.08 24.25
N ASP A 166 3.30 -2.04 23.45
CA ASP A 166 4.50 -1.23 23.19
C ASP A 166 5.54 -1.86 22.26
N ASP A 167 5.40 -3.13 21.85
CA ASP A 167 6.25 -3.68 20.79
C ASP A 167 6.07 -2.93 19.48
N ARG A 168 7.14 -2.90 18.67
CA ARG A 168 7.17 -2.17 17.39
C ARG A 168 7.59 -3.08 16.25
N VAL A 169 6.99 -2.85 15.10
CA VAL A 169 7.42 -3.42 13.82
C VAL A 169 7.97 -2.30 12.96
N ASN A 170 9.23 -2.42 12.54
CA ASN A 170 9.89 -1.40 11.73
C ASN A 170 9.68 -1.65 10.25
N LEU A 171 9.33 -0.59 9.52
CA LEU A 171 9.26 -0.50 8.07
C LEU A 171 10.15 0.63 7.56
N LYS A 172 10.49 0.59 6.27
CA LYS A 172 11.08 1.73 5.56
C LYS A 172 10.01 2.38 4.68
N ASN A 173 9.84 3.68 4.80
CA ASN A 173 8.88 4.46 4.02
C ASN A 173 9.56 5.55 3.22
N PHE A 174 9.15 5.72 1.96
CA PHE A 174 9.61 6.79 1.08
C PHE A 174 8.58 7.91 1.06
N TYR A 175 8.98 9.09 1.51
CA TYR A 175 8.11 10.26 1.57
C TYR A 175 8.92 11.54 1.34
N LYS A 176 8.38 12.49 0.57
CA LYS A 176 9.06 13.76 0.22
C LYS A 176 10.52 13.53 -0.22
N ASN A 177 10.72 12.56 -1.13
CA ASN A 177 12.01 12.22 -1.72
C ASN A 177 13.09 11.74 -0.74
N LYS A 178 12.67 11.23 0.42
CA LYS A 178 13.57 10.68 1.44
C LYS A 178 13.04 9.35 1.97
N VAL A 179 13.95 8.53 2.47
CA VAL A 179 13.61 7.29 3.17
C VAL A 179 13.60 7.56 4.68
N TYR A 180 12.54 7.14 5.34
CA TYR A 180 12.35 7.25 6.79
C TYR A 180 12.10 5.89 7.39
N ASP A 181 12.49 5.74 8.66
CA ASP A 181 11.99 4.66 9.49
C ASP A 181 10.53 4.94 9.88
N LEU A 182 9.70 3.91 9.75
CA LEU A 182 8.31 3.91 10.13
C LEU A 182 8.11 2.77 11.13
N ASP A 183 8.06 3.07 12.41
CA ASP A 183 7.71 2.13 13.44
C ASP A 183 6.19 2.03 13.57
N VAL A 184 5.65 0.82 13.53
CA VAL A 184 4.26 0.55 13.85
C VAL A 184 4.21 0.01 15.28
N LYS A 185 3.77 0.84 16.21
CA LYS A 185 3.66 0.50 17.63
C LYS A 185 2.33 -0.20 17.90
N TYR A 186 2.34 -1.29 18.65
CA TYR A 186 1.15 -2.01 19.07
C TYR A 186 0.67 -1.55 20.44
N HIS A 187 -0.61 -1.15 20.54
CA HIS A 187 -1.23 -0.64 21.77
C HIS A 187 -2.14 -1.64 22.49
N GLY A 188 -2.29 -2.86 21.94
CA GLY A 188 -3.20 -3.86 22.52
C GLY A 188 -4.54 -3.96 21.76
N LYS A 189 -5.58 -4.38 22.47
CA LYS A 189 -6.89 -4.66 21.88
C LYS A 189 -7.99 -3.80 22.50
N GLU A 190 -8.92 -3.37 21.67
CA GLU A 190 -10.10 -2.63 22.08
C GLU A 190 -11.33 -3.10 21.29
N THR A 191 -12.52 -2.99 21.89
CA THR A 191 -13.78 -3.14 21.16
C THR A 191 -14.24 -1.78 20.70
N VAL A 192 -14.51 -1.61 19.41
CA VAL A 192 -14.91 -0.35 18.79
C VAL A 192 -16.26 -0.50 18.10
N GLU A 193 -17.11 0.50 18.23
CA GLU A 193 -18.39 0.62 17.54
C GLU A 193 -18.32 1.76 16.52
N VAL A 194 -18.69 1.48 15.28
CA VAL A 194 -18.73 2.40 14.14
C VAL A 194 -20.01 2.13 13.33
N PRO A 195 -20.40 2.96 12.36
CA PRO A 195 -21.61 2.74 11.57
C PRO A 195 -21.69 1.35 10.90
N ALA A 196 -20.56 0.76 10.52
CA ALA A 196 -20.51 -0.60 9.94
C ALA A 196 -20.76 -1.73 10.96
N GLY A 197 -20.77 -1.43 12.26
CA GLY A 197 -21.03 -2.40 13.35
C GLY A 197 -20.03 -2.31 14.49
N LYS A 198 -20.07 -3.32 15.36
CA LYS A 198 -19.18 -3.44 16.53
C LYS A 198 -18.13 -4.51 16.28
N PHE A 199 -16.87 -4.19 16.56
CA PHE A 199 -15.73 -5.04 16.22
C PHE A 199 -14.74 -5.14 17.38
N ASP A 200 -14.19 -6.34 17.59
CA ASP A 200 -12.97 -6.50 18.38
C ASP A 200 -11.79 -6.15 17.50
N CYS A 201 -10.97 -5.20 17.94
CA CYS A 201 -9.90 -4.60 17.18
C CYS A 201 -8.56 -4.71 17.90
N LEU A 202 -7.47 -4.82 17.13
CA LEU A 202 -6.13 -4.45 17.56
C LEU A 202 -5.88 -2.98 17.22
N VAL A 203 -5.09 -2.31 18.07
CA VAL A 203 -4.80 -0.89 17.96
C VAL A 203 -3.32 -0.70 17.65
N VAL A 204 -3.02 0.03 16.58
CA VAL A 204 -1.64 0.34 16.18
C VAL A 204 -1.46 1.83 15.94
N GLU A 205 -0.23 2.28 16.12
CA GLU A 205 0.18 3.66 15.90
C GLU A 205 1.41 3.70 14.99
N PRO A 206 1.30 4.23 13.77
CA PRO A 206 2.45 4.52 12.93
C PRO A 206 3.23 5.71 13.50
N LEU A 207 4.43 5.45 14.02
CA LEU A 207 5.35 6.45 14.55
C LEU A 207 6.33 6.83 13.44
N VAL A 208 6.31 8.05 13.00
CA VAL A 208 7.26 8.57 12.02
C VAL A 208 8.34 9.36 12.73
N GLN A 209 9.60 8.98 12.50
CA GLN A 209 10.74 9.72 13.02
C GLN A 209 10.81 11.13 12.40
N GLU A 210 11.59 12.01 13.01
CA GLU A 210 11.68 13.43 12.67
C GLU A 210 11.81 13.71 11.16
N GLY A 211 10.90 14.51 10.62
CA GLY A 211 10.86 14.91 9.21
C GLY A 211 9.91 14.09 8.32
N GLY A 212 9.31 13.00 8.83
CA GLY A 212 8.35 12.18 8.08
C GLY A 212 6.93 12.75 8.03
N LEU A 213 6.01 11.94 7.47
CA LEU A 213 4.64 12.31 7.09
C LEU A 213 3.80 12.94 8.20
N PHE A 214 3.99 12.55 9.46
CA PHE A 214 3.09 12.89 10.58
C PHE A 214 3.69 13.82 11.63
N LYS A 215 4.86 14.44 11.37
CA LYS A 215 5.55 15.28 12.37
C LYS A 215 4.69 16.44 12.89
N ASN A 216 3.79 16.96 12.07
CA ASN A 216 2.95 18.12 12.38
C ASN A 216 1.49 17.78 12.64
N GLU A 217 1.09 16.51 12.48
CA GLU A 217 -0.31 16.07 12.50
C GLU A 217 -0.71 15.36 13.80
N GLY A 218 0.22 15.25 14.76
CA GLY A 218 -0.06 14.55 16.02
C GLY A 218 -0.04 13.03 15.89
N SER A 219 -0.55 12.34 16.92
CA SER A 219 -0.62 10.89 16.99
C SER A 219 -1.75 10.37 16.11
N ILE A 220 -1.45 9.34 15.28
CA ILE A 220 -2.45 8.61 14.50
C ILE A 220 -2.66 7.25 15.14
N LEU A 221 -3.88 6.93 15.50
CA LEU A 221 -4.27 5.59 15.95
C LEU A 221 -5.13 4.91 14.89
N VAL A 222 -4.85 3.63 14.65
CA VAL A 222 -5.58 2.80 13.70
C VAL A 222 -6.11 1.57 14.43
N TRP A 223 -7.42 1.37 14.38
CA TRP A 223 -8.11 0.17 14.85
C TRP A 223 -8.36 -0.75 13.67
N MET A 224 -7.83 -1.95 13.73
CA MET A 224 -8.04 -2.99 12.72
C MET A 224 -8.68 -4.21 13.36
N THR A 225 -9.56 -4.91 12.65
CA THR A 225 -10.20 -6.12 13.16
C THR A 225 -9.16 -7.14 13.67
N ASP A 226 -9.42 -7.74 14.83
CA ASP A 226 -8.57 -8.79 15.43
C ASP A 226 -8.86 -10.15 14.80
N ASP A 227 -8.66 -10.22 13.49
CA ASP A 227 -8.81 -11.43 12.68
C ASP A 227 -7.83 -11.44 11.49
N ALA A 228 -7.97 -12.41 10.59
CA ALA A 228 -7.06 -12.54 9.45
C ALA A 228 -7.13 -11.38 8.44
N LEU A 229 -8.24 -10.64 8.40
CA LEU A 229 -8.45 -9.54 7.45
C LEU A 229 -7.76 -8.25 7.90
N LYS A 230 -7.62 -8.06 9.24
CA LYS A 230 -7.14 -6.79 9.80
C LYS A 230 -7.75 -5.59 9.10
N LEU A 231 -9.08 -5.68 8.95
CA LEU A 231 -9.86 -4.65 8.29
C LEU A 231 -9.77 -3.35 9.07
N PRO A 232 -9.37 -2.22 8.49
CA PRO A 232 -9.40 -0.95 9.20
C PRO A 232 -10.85 -0.58 9.53
N VAL A 233 -11.11 -0.33 10.82
CA VAL A 233 -12.44 0.00 11.35
C VAL A 233 -12.53 1.47 11.71
N LYS A 234 -11.45 2.00 12.31
CA LYS A 234 -11.36 3.39 12.73
C LYS A 234 -9.93 3.90 12.58
N VAL A 235 -9.80 5.14 12.16
CA VAL A 235 -8.55 5.91 12.19
C VAL A 235 -8.82 7.20 12.95
N LYS A 236 -7.98 7.55 13.89
CA LYS A 236 -8.07 8.81 14.63
C LYS A 236 -6.76 9.58 14.52
N THR A 237 -6.84 10.79 14.02
CA THR A 237 -5.70 11.70 13.91
C THR A 237 -5.92 12.90 14.80
N LYS A 238 -5.02 13.12 15.76
CA LYS A 238 -5.02 14.36 16.55
C LYS A 238 -4.49 15.50 15.68
N VAL A 239 -5.24 16.57 15.60
CA VAL A 239 -4.84 17.81 14.94
C VAL A 239 -4.67 18.92 16.00
N ILE A 240 -4.14 20.08 15.59
CA ILE A 240 -3.86 21.20 16.52
C ILE A 240 -5.10 21.58 17.36
N ILE A 241 -6.29 21.50 16.77
CA ILE A 241 -7.56 21.73 17.47
C ILE A 241 -8.48 20.54 17.19
N GLY A 242 -8.67 19.65 18.17
CA GLY A 242 -9.56 18.50 18.09
C GLY A 242 -8.93 17.24 17.49
N ALA A 243 -9.71 16.48 16.77
CA ALA A 243 -9.31 15.26 16.07
C ALA A 243 -10.12 15.08 14.78
N ILE A 244 -9.52 14.41 13.80
CA ILE A 244 -10.20 13.90 12.62
C ILE A 244 -10.34 12.39 12.82
N ASP A 245 -11.56 11.89 12.74
CA ASP A 245 -11.89 10.48 12.85
C ASP A 245 -12.35 9.95 11.47
N GLY A 246 -11.74 8.85 11.00
CA GLY A 246 -12.25 8.04 9.89
C GLY A 246 -12.96 6.83 10.46
N GLU A 247 -14.28 6.68 10.25
CA GLU A 247 -15.06 5.56 10.76
C GLU A 247 -15.66 4.74 9.64
N LEU A 248 -15.43 3.42 9.66
CA LEU A 248 -15.93 2.49 8.63
C LEU A 248 -17.46 2.51 8.59
N THR A 249 -18.01 2.79 7.40
CA THR A 249 -19.46 2.81 7.13
C THR A 249 -19.91 1.63 6.28
N ALA A 250 -19.06 1.21 5.31
CA ALA A 250 -19.37 0.10 4.42
C ALA A 250 -18.11 -0.65 3.99
N TYR A 251 -18.28 -1.92 3.66
CA TYR A 251 -17.23 -2.77 3.10
C TYR A 251 -17.81 -3.81 2.16
N GLU A 252 -17.08 -4.13 1.10
CA GLU A 252 -17.44 -5.15 0.11
C GLU A 252 -16.19 -5.85 -0.44
N GLY A 253 -16.34 -6.99 -1.07
CA GLY A 253 -15.28 -7.72 -1.77
C GLY A 253 -14.17 -8.28 -0.87
N LEU A 254 -14.43 -8.50 0.41
CA LEU A 254 -13.43 -8.96 1.39
C LEU A 254 -12.81 -10.32 1.03
N ALA A 255 -11.55 -10.53 1.42
CA ALA A 255 -10.83 -11.77 1.21
C ALA A 255 -11.42 -12.97 1.98
N GLY A 256 -12.15 -12.70 3.06
CA GLY A 256 -12.75 -13.72 3.90
C GLY A 256 -13.89 -13.18 4.75
N LYS A 257 -14.30 -13.97 5.73
CA LYS A 257 -15.34 -13.60 6.71
C LYS A 257 -14.72 -12.81 7.86
N ILE A 258 -15.35 -11.73 8.29
CA ILE A 258 -14.96 -11.01 9.51
C ILE A 258 -15.38 -11.87 10.70
N THR A 259 -14.42 -12.36 11.47
CA THR A 259 -14.68 -13.20 12.65
C THR A 259 -14.67 -12.41 13.95
N SER A 260 -14.19 -11.18 13.95
CA SER A 260 -14.11 -10.26 15.09
C SER A 260 -15.31 -9.30 15.19
N LYS A 261 -16.29 -9.40 14.27
CA LYS A 261 -17.53 -8.63 14.34
C LYS A 261 -18.48 -9.25 15.38
N ARG A 262 -18.96 -8.44 16.30
CA ARG A 262 -19.93 -8.80 17.35
C ARG A 262 -21.37 -8.63 16.91
#